data_f4b50e3a0063ae0c1eade4e4ab98a2e6
#
_entry.id   f4b50e3a0063ae0c1eade4e4ab98a2e6
#
_cell.length_a   1.000
_cell.length_b   1.000
_cell.length_c   1.000
_cell.angle_alpha   90.00
_cell.angle_beta   90.00
_cell.angle_gamma   90.00
#
_symmetry.space_group_name_H-M   'P 1'
#
loop_
_entity.id
_entity.type
_entity.pdbx_description
1 polymer ?
#
loop_
_entity_poly.entity_id
_entity_poly.type
_entity_poly.pdbx_seq_one_letter_code
_entity_poly.pdbx_strand_id
1 'polypeptide(L)'
;MGTIHYFNNKLYWNKRFVFLVTVYLFLSFVFVDSIWAEHYALRTESKNTKFILADKAIRLALIDTLYYRYDKWFSTFGVEIERLKHSPKNLVNKSELMKFHFAFAGLTGELTHTLAFTSKFSIPEIKEDFIFHSKRVKELAYEILDQEGANLKQKAEAYLYLGASEGYIGVFEYGEGNLITALINGLQADNHFEKALELDSQRVDAYFGLGVYRYANSRLGGLGNFIMQGGNDLREVGLNHLERALQMNTRAKPLAMKTLAWFYISEQINPDNAEVQLNHPLHPSQSRMRSIELIDEMEEHYFEKSPHSDFVGNKEVALMKAIQFVIDKNYAKARREFLKVKNIIIYLVDRGLKINPQLTDSVQAGIEFCELMLLSEVSSGNAERDATCSKIDEKVSFLHSGGSMIEHDSRKIRSELHGVFAGALDTLFRKMNC
;
A
#
# COMPACT_ATOMS: atom_id res chain seq x y z
N MET A 1 28.24 40.19 -16.96
CA MET A 1 26.79 40.30 -17.22
C MET A 1 26.41 39.18 -18.16
N GLY A 2 25.92 38.07 -17.64
CA GLY A 2 25.46 36.92 -18.35
C GLY A 2 24.23 36.39 -17.60
N THR A 3 23.09 36.68 -18.15
CA THR A 3 21.74 36.55 -17.61
C THR A 3 21.39 35.10 -17.31
N ILE A 4 21.02 34.86 -16.08
CA ILE A 4 20.31 33.69 -15.60
C ILE A 4 18.90 33.72 -16.22
N HIS A 5 18.73 33.03 -17.34
CA HIS A 5 17.45 32.69 -17.93
C HIS A 5 17.34 31.17 -18.02
N TYR A 6 17.15 30.52 -16.88
CA TYR A 6 16.68 29.13 -16.83
C TYR A 6 15.91 28.97 -15.53
N PHE A 7 14.61 29.02 -15.60
CA PHE A 7 13.63 28.42 -14.69
C PHE A 7 12.28 29.10 -14.91
N ASN A 8 11.75 28.98 -16.11
CA ASN A 8 10.33 29.20 -16.38
C ASN A 8 9.85 28.22 -17.44
N ASN A 9 10.12 26.95 -17.24
CA ASN A 9 9.35 25.91 -17.91
C ASN A 9 8.32 25.41 -16.88
N LYS A 10 7.07 25.85 -17.05
CA LYS A 10 5.90 25.20 -16.49
C LYS A 10 5.96 23.73 -16.92
N LEU A 11 6.57 22.90 -16.10
CA LEU A 11 6.50 21.47 -16.22
C LEU A 11 5.03 21.07 -16.00
N TYR A 12 4.38 20.76 -17.09
CA TYR A 12 3.15 19.98 -17.09
C TYR A 12 3.47 18.59 -16.49
N TRP A 13 3.54 18.53 -15.17
CA TRP A 13 3.76 17.30 -14.44
C TRP A 13 2.48 16.49 -14.45
N ASN A 14 2.57 15.36 -15.07
CA ASN A 14 1.48 14.44 -15.37
C ASN A 14 0.92 13.87 -14.05
N LYS A 15 -0.35 14.14 -13.77
CA LYS A 15 -1.13 13.73 -12.59
C LYS A 15 -1.23 12.21 -12.34
N ARG A 16 -0.37 11.40 -12.96
CA ARG A 16 -0.41 9.94 -12.99
C ARG A 16 0.20 9.24 -11.77
N PHE A 17 0.81 10.00 -10.86
CA PHE A 17 1.66 9.45 -9.82
C PHE A 17 0.98 9.11 -8.49
N VAL A 18 -0.05 9.80 -8.12
CA VAL A 18 -0.75 9.59 -6.85
C VAL A 18 -1.53 8.29 -6.81
N PHE A 19 -2.05 7.87 -7.94
CA PHE A 19 -2.66 6.56 -8.06
C PHE A 19 -1.73 5.45 -7.57
N LEU A 20 -0.47 5.53 -7.84
CA LEU A 20 0.46 4.48 -7.48
C LEU A 20 0.83 4.41 -6.01
N VAL A 21 0.96 5.52 -5.31
CA VAL A 21 1.17 5.43 -3.87
C VAL A 21 -0.15 5.14 -3.15
N THR A 22 -1.25 5.62 -3.67
CA THR A 22 -2.56 5.35 -3.08
C THR A 22 -3.03 3.94 -3.40
N VAL A 23 -2.79 3.50 -4.60
CA VAL A 23 -2.96 2.14 -5.06
C VAL A 23 -1.86 1.24 -4.52
N TYR A 24 -0.64 1.74 -4.37
CA TYR A 24 0.46 1.12 -3.66
C TYR A 24 0.10 0.77 -2.22
N LEU A 25 -0.66 1.58 -1.55
CA LEU A 25 -1.12 1.36 -0.19
C LEU A 25 -2.34 0.43 -0.11
N PHE A 26 -3.13 0.37 -1.16
CA PHE A 26 -4.26 -0.54 -1.26
C PHE A 26 -3.82 -1.96 -1.56
N LEU A 27 -2.67 -2.11 -2.20
CA LEU A 27 -2.16 -3.38 -2.69
C LEU A 27 -0.97 -3.89 -1.93
N SER A 28 -0.90 -3.56 -0.70
CA SER A 28 0.00 -4.27 0.21
C SER A 28 -0.29 -5.77 0.27
N PHE A 29 -0.59 -6.40 -0.88
CA PHE A 29 -0.85 -7.83 -1.02
C PHE A 29 -0.17 -8.41 -2.26
N VAL A 30 0.85 -9.19 -2.24
CA VAL A 30 1.37 -10.17 -3.24
C VAL A 30 2.89 -10.34 -3.29
N PHE A 31 3.53 -11.37 -3.19
CA PHE A 31 4.16 -12.51 -3.83
C PHE A 31 5.50 -13.05 -3.28
N VAL A 32 5.79 -14.35 -3.48
CA VAL A 32 7.04 -15.10 -3.29
C VAL A 32 7.24 -16.20 -4.34
N ASP A 33 8.49 -16.41 -4.66
CA ASP A 33 9.08 -17.32 -5.64
C ASP A 33 8.72 -18.81 -5.61
N SER A 34 8.88 -19.47 -6.74
CA SER A 34 8.67 -20.87 -7.08
C SER A 34 9.29 -21.94 -6.16
N ILE A 35 10.29 -21.59 -5.34
CA ILE A 35 10.85 -22.50 -4.33
C ILE A 35 9.77 -22.93 -3.31
N TRP A 36 8.75 -22.10 -3.12
CA TRP A 36 7.64 -22.40 -2.22
C TRP A 36 6.55 -23.25 -2.87
N ALA A 37 6.37 -23.17 -4.19
CA ALA A 37 5.40 -24.02 -4.90
C ALA A 37 5.79 -25.51 -4.80
N GLU A 38 7.06 -25.85 -4.90
CA GLU A 38 7.56 -27.20 -4.65
C GLU A 38 7.44 -27.64 -3.18
N HIS A 39 7.65 -26.71 -2.24
CA HIS A 39 7.42 -26.99 -0.81
C HIS A 39 5.94 -27.14 -0.45
N TYR A 40 5.04 -26.49 -1.17
CA TYR A 40 3.60 -26.62 -0.99
C TYR A 40 3.07 -27.98 -1.39
N ALA A 41 3.57 -28.55 -2.50
CA ALA A 41 3.17 -29.88 -2.97
C ALA A 41 3.59 -31.01 -2.04
N LEU A 42 4.60 -30.80 -1.20
CA LEU A 42 5.21 -31.83 -0.35
C LEU A 42 4.73 -31.86 1.12
N ARG A 43 3.88 -30.91 1.56
CA ARG A 43 3.38 -30.83 2.95
C ARG A 43 1.92 -31.14 3.17
N THR A 44 1.27 -31.90 2.31
CA THR A 44 -0.13 -32.34 2.48
C THR A 44 -0.29 -33.52 3.43
N GLU A 45 0.56 -33.71 4.42
CA GLU A 45 0.33 -34.62 5.52
C GLU A 45 0.15 -33.88 6.85
N SER A 46 -0.98 -33.21 7.05
CA SER A 46 -1.49 -32.87 8.37
C SER A 46 -2.86 -33.50 8.59
N LYS A 47 -2.85 -34.69 9.11
CA LYS A 47 -4.03 -35.44 9.59
C LYS A 47 -4.58 -34.79 10.87
N ASN A 48 -5.20 -33.62 10.83
CA ASN A 48 -6.09 -33.06 11.87
C ASN A 48 -6.27 -31.53 11.76
N THR A 49 -6.45 -31.00 10.56
CA THR A 49 -6.88 -29.59 10.44
C THR A 49 -8.37 -29.49 10.77
N LYS A 50 -8.69 -28.87 11.93
CA LYS A 50 -10.07 -28.46 12.22
C LYS A 50 -10.52 -27.51 11.10
N PHE A 51 -11.68 -27.80 10.50
CA PHE A 51 -12.36 -26.92 9.57
C PHE A 51 -12.37 -25.47 10.08
N ILE A 52 -11.96 -24.53 9.26
CA ILE A 52 -11.97 -23.10 9.56
C ILE A 52 -12.85 -22.37 8.54
N LEU A 53 -13.74 -21.51 9.00
CA LEU A 53 -14.52 -20.64 8.12
C LEU A 53 -13.64 -19.56 7.49
N ALA A 54 -13.87 -19.23 6.22
CA ALA A 54 -13.06 -18.28 5.46
C ALA A 54 -12.97 -16.91 6.15
N ASP A 55 -14.05 -16.37 6.65
CA ASP A 55 -14.07 -15.07 7.33
C ASP A 55 -13.13 -15.02 8.55
N LYS A 56 -13.08 -16.10 9.33
CA LYS A 56 -12.16 -16.22 10.46
C LYS A 56 -10.72 -16.38 9.98
N ALA A 57 -10.50 -17.20 8.96
CA ALA A 57 -9.19 -17.46 8.39
C ALA A 57 -8.58 -16.17 7.79
N ILE A 58 -9.37 -15.41 7.02
CA ILE A 58 -8.98 -14.13 6.43
C ILE A 58 -8.55 -13.13 7.53
N ARG A 59 -9.38 -12.95 8.56
CA ARG A 59 -9.07 -12.03 9.67
C ARG A 59 -7.76 -12.39 10.37
N LEU A 60 -7.53 -13.67 10.65
CA LEU A 60 -6.31 -14.14 11.29
C LEU A 60 -5.09 -14.00 10.36
N ALA A 61 -5.26 -14.31 9.06
CA ALA A 61 -4.21 -14.16 8.08
C ALA A 61 -3.74 -12.70 7.98
N LEU A 62 -4.67 -11.74 7.92
CA LEU A 62 -4.35 -10.31 7.86
C LEU A 62 -3.59 -9.82 9.10
N ILE A 63 -3.82 -10.41 10.27
CA ILE A 63 -3.03 -10.11 11.47
C ILE A 63 -1.64 -10.76 11.37
N ASP A 64 -1.57 -12.03 10.96
CA ASP A 64 -0.31 -12.77 10.86
C ASP A 64 0.63 -12.18 9.77
N THR A 65 0.09 -11.56 8.70
CA THR A 65 0.91 -10.87 7.68
C THR A 65 1.68 -9.68 8.26
N LEU A 66 1.15 -9.01 9.28
CA LEU A 66 1.87 -7.94 9.98
C LEU A 66 3.18 -8.43 10.60
N TYR A 67 3.27 -9.74 10.89
CA TYR A 67 4.44 -10.41 11.45
C TYR A 67 5.21 -11.25 10.42
N TYR A 68 4.89 -11.10 9.12
CA TYR A 68 5.52 -11.85 8.02
C TYR A 68 5.31 -13.36 8.10
N ARG A 69 4.15 -13.79 8.60
CA ARG A 69 3.77 -15.21 8.77
C ARG A 69 2.88 -15.69 7.63
N TYR A 70 3.41 -15.73 6.41
CA TYR A 70 2.65 -16.07 5.19
C TYR A 70 2.42 -17.57 4.99
N ASP A 71 3.45 -18.39 5.25
CA ASP A 71 3.50 -19.82 4.86
C ASP A 71 2.33 -20.63 5.38
N LYS A 72 2.01 -20.46 6.66
CA LYS A 72 0.88 -21.10 7.31
C LYS A 72 -0.44 -20.86 6.58
N TRP A 73 -0.65 -19.63 6.08
CA TRP A 73 -1.90 -19.23 5.49
C TRP A 73 -2.02 -19.65 4.04
N PHE A 74 -0.94 -19.63 3.26
CA PHE A 74 -0.91 -20.24 1.94
C PHE A 74 -1.28 -21.71 2.02
N SER A 75 -0.66 -22.46 2.95
CA SER A 75 -1.00 -23.87 3.17
C SER A 75 -2.46 -24.05 3.61
N THR A 76 -2.93 -23.25 4.56
CA THR A 76 -4.31 -23.34 5.06
C THR A 76 -5.32 -23.07 3.95
N PHE A 77 -5.12 -22.01 3.16
CA PHE A 77 -6.03 -21.65 2.07
C PHE A 77 -6.01 -22.70 0.95
N GLY A 78 -4.84 -23.21 0.59
CA GLY A 78 -4.72 -24.30 -0.39
C GLY A 78 -5.49 -25.55 0.02
N VAL A 79 -5.33 -26.00 1.26
CA VAL A 79 -6.05 -27.17 1.81
C VAL A 79 -7.57 -26.94 1.81
N GLU A 80 -8.04 -25.76 2.24
CA GLU A 80 -9.48 -25.48 2.26
C GLU A 80 -10.09 -25.34 0.85
N ILE A 81 -9.35 -24.76 -0.10
CA ILE A 81 -9.75 -24.69 -1.50
C ILE A 81 -9.92 -26.13 -2.06
N GLU A 82 -8.95 -27.02 -1.87
CA GLU A 82 -9.04 -28.40 -2.34
C GLU A 82 -10.20 -29.16 -1.68
N ARG A 83 -10.38 -29.01 -0.36
CA ARG A 83 -11.51 -29.60 0.35
C ARG A 83 -12.85 -29.13 -0.22
N LEU A 84 -13.00 -27.82 -0.50
CA LEU A 84 -14.25 -27.25 -1.01
C LEU A 84 -14.53 -27.61 -2.46
N LYS A 85 -13.50 -27.81 -3.30
CA LYS A 85 -13.66 -28.34 -4.67
C LYS A 85 -14.34 -29.69 -4.69
N HIS A 86 -14.12 -30.54 -3.69
CA HIS A 86 -14.70 -31.87 -3.55
C HIS A 86 -15.99 -31.91 -2.70
N SER A 87 -16.42 -30.76 -2.18
CA SER A 87 -17.63 -30.62 -1.37
C SER A 87 -18.89 -30.44 -2.24
N PRO A 88 -20.11 -30.69 -1.70
CA PRO A 88 -21.36 -30.44 -2.41
C PRO A 88 -21.41 -29.00 -2.98
N LYS A 89 -21.84 -28.87 -4.24
CA LYS A 89 -21.92 -27.59 -4.96
C LYS A 89 -23.14 -26.75 -4.54
N ASN A 90 -23.25 -26.41 -3.25
CA ASN A 90 -24.30 -25.54 -2.74
C ASN A 90 -23.78 -24.09 -2.58
N LEU A 91 -24.68 -23.13 -2.36
CA LEU A 91 -24.37 -21.71 -2.23
C LEU A 91 -23.35 -21.43 -1.10
N VAL A 92 -23.47 -22.14 0.03
CA VAL A 92 -22.58 -21.93 1.19
C VAL A 92 -21.14 -22.33 0.84
N ASN A 93 -20.95 -23.55 0.30
CA ASN A 93 -19.61 -24.02 -0.08
C ASN A 93 -19.03 -23.21 -1.23
N LYS A 94 -19.87 -22.74 -2.17
CA LYS A 94 -19.45 -21.87 -3.26
C LYS A 94 -18.98 -20.49 -2.75
N SER A 95 -19.70 -19.89 -1.80
CA SER A 95 -19.30 -18.64 -1.14
C SER A 95 -17.98 -18.82 -0.37
N GLU A 96 -17.83 -19.88 0.42
CA GLU A 96 -16.58 -20.16 1.14
C GLU A 96 -15.41 -20.38 0.17
N LEU A 97 -15.61 -21.12 -0.93
CA LEU A 97 -14.58 -21.33 -1.95
C LEU A 97 -14.15 -20.00 -2.61
N MET A 98 -15.10 -19.13 -2.93
CA MET A 98 -14.83 -17.79 -3.46
C MET A 98 -13.98 -16.98 -2.47
N LYS A 99 -14.33 -16.99 -1.19
CA LYS A 99 -13.59 -16.29 -0.14
C LYS A 99 -12.16 -16.80 0.02
N PHE A 100 -11.95 -18.11 -0.03
CA PHE A 100 -10.60 -18.67 0.07
C PHE A 100 -9.75 -18.37 -1.16
N HIS A 101 -10.32 -18.38 -2.36
CA HIS A 101 -9.60 -17.90 -3.55
C HIS A 101 -9.24 -16.43 -3.43
N PHE A 102 -10.16 -15.59 -2.94
CA PHE A 102 -9.87 -14.18 -2.68
C PHE A 102 -8.78 -14.00 -1.61
N ALA A 103 -8.87 -14.76 -0.52
CA ALA A 103 -7.87 -14.72 0.54
C ALA A 103 -6.48 -15.15 0.04
N PHE A 104 -6.42 -16.16 -0.81
CA PHE A 104 -5.16 -16.59 -1.43
C PHE A 104 -4.60 -15.48 -2.33
N ALA A 105 -5.40 -14.93 -3.25
CA ALA A 105 -4.99 -13.79 -4.06
C ALA A 105 -4.56 -12.60 -3.19
N GLY A 106 -5.31 -12.26 -2.16
CA GLY A 106 -4.97 -11.20 -1.23
C GLY A 106 -3.68 -11.47 -0.47
N LEU A 107 -3.47 -12.65 0.10
CA LEU A 107 -2.25 -13.02 0.80
C LEU A 107 -1.02 -12.94 -0.09
N THR A 108 -1.14 -13.37 -1.36
CA THR A 108 -0.14 -13.11 -2.36
C THR A 108 0.13 -11.61 -2.46
N GLY A 109 -0.83 -10.72 -2.16
CA GLY A 109 -0.74 -9.26 -2.12
C GLY A 109 0.13 -8.66 -1.06
N GLU A 110 0.00 -9.06 0.16
CA GLU A 110 0.82 -8.53 1.25
C GLU A 110 2.29 -8.87 1.06
N LEU A 111 2.55 -10.02 0.49
CA LEU A 111 3.91 -10.47 0.34
C LEU A 111 4.70 -9.63 -0.67
N THR A 112 4.14 -9.20 -1.81
CA THR A 112 4.88 -8.34 -2.76
C THR A 112 5.25 -7.00 -2.14
N HIS A 113 4.38 -6.41 -1.34
CA HIS A 113 4.74 -5.18 -0.62
C HIS A 113 5.80 -5.39 0.43
N THR A 114 5.85 -6.59 1.00
CA THR A 114 6.97 -6.95 1.85
C THR A 114 8.27 -6.97 1.04
N LEU A 115 8.21 -7.43 -0.22
CA LEU A 115 9.38 -7.62 -1.05
C LEU A 115 9.82 -6.37 -1.84
N ALA A 116 8.90 -5.47 -2.19
CA ALA A 116 9.20 -4.35 -3.08
C ALA A 116 8.34 -3.11 -2.80
N PHE A 117 8.72 -1.97 -3.39
CA PHE A 117 7.94 -0.73 -3.39
C PHE A 117 7.11 -0.53 -4.66
N THR A 118 6.87 -1.54 -5.47
CA THR A 118 6.16 -1.38 -6.74
C THR A 118 4.99 -2.34 -6.86
N SER A 119 3.94 -1.94 -7.56
CA SER A 119 2.84 -2.81 -7.97
C SER A 119 3.20 -3.71 -9.17
N LYS A 120 4.46 -3.66 -9.62
CA LYS A 120 4.95 -4.49 -10.70
C LYS A 120 5.42 -5.84 -10.14
N PHE A 121 4.92 -6.91 -10.74
CA PHE A 121 5.34 -8.25 -10.39
C PHE A 121 6.83 -8.46 -10.73
N SER A 122 7.64 -8.69 -9.72
CA SER A 122 9.05 -9.08 -9.91
C SER A 122 9.22 -10.57 -10.17
N ILE A 123 8.18 -11.38 -9.97
CA ILE A 123 8.21 -12.84 -9.99
C ILE A 123 7.03 -13.37 -10.81
N PRO A 124 7.27 -14.00 -12.00
CA PRO A 124 6.22 -14.43 -12.93
C PRO A 124 5.23 -15.44 -12.35
N GLU A 125 5.71 -16.45 -11.64
CA GLU A 125 4.91 -17.54 -11.08
C GLU A 125 3.82 -17.05 -10.16
N ILE A 126 4.14 -16.06 -9.48
CA ILE A 126 3.31 -15.38 -8.52
C ILE A 126 2.22 -14.53 -9.18
N LYS A 127 2.55 -13.89 -10.29
CA LYS A 127 1.57 -13.22 -11.13
C LYS A 127 0.54 -14.22 -11.64
N GLU A 128 0.98 -15.41 -12.05
CA GLU A 128 0.11 -16.46 -12.52
C GLU A 128 -0.87 -16.92 -11.43
N ASP A 129 -0.40 -17.19 -10.23
CA ASP A 129 -1.24 -17.56 -9.08
C ASP A 129 -2.26 -16.48 -8.73
N PHE A 130 -1.82 -15.23 -8.68
CA PHE A 130 -2.72 -14.11 -8.44
C PHE A 130 -3.83 -14.03 -9.49
N ILE A 131 -3.46 -14.05 -10.76
CA ILE A 131 -4.43 -13.99 -11.87
C ILE A 131 -5.37 -15.18 -11.81
N PHE A 132 -4.85 -16.39 -11.58
CA PHE A 132 -5.67 -17.60 -11.44
C PHE A 132 -6.69 -17.45 -10.31
N HIS A 133 -6.27 -17.12 -9.11
CA HIS A 133 -7.15 -17.01 -7.96
C HIS A 133 -8.15 -15.85 -8.12
N SER A 134 -7.73 -14.70 -8.61
CA SER A 134 -8.62 -13.56 -8.88
C SER A 134 -9.67 -13.88 -9.94
N LYS A 135 -9.32 -14.63 -10.99
CA LYS A 135 -10.26 -15.10 -12.01
C LYS A 135 -11.28 -16.06 -11.39
N ARG A 136 -10.84 -17.00 -10.55
CA ARG A 136 -11.74 -17.94 -9.87
C ARG A 136 -12.72 -17.23 -8.93
N VAL A 137 -12.30 -16.17 -8.25
CA VAL A 137 -13.21 -15.29 -7.47
C VAL A 137 -14.34 -14.76 -8.36
N LYS A 138 -13.98 -14.17 -9.50
CA LYS A 138 -14.97 -13.59 -10.43
C LYS A 138 -15.95 -14.64 -10.95
N GLU A 139 -15.45 -15.79 -11.38
CA GLU A 139 -16.30 -16.90 -11.87
C GLU A 139 -17.29 -17.36 -10.80
N LEU A 140 -16.82 -17.62 -9.59
CA LEU A 140 -17.66 -18.07 -8.48
C LEU A 140 -18.67 -17.00 -8.03
N ALA A 141 -18.28 -15.74 -8.05
CA ALA A 141 -19.17 -14.64 -7.73
C ALA A 141 -20.32 -14.53 -8.75
N TYR A 142 -20.04 -14.59 -10.06
CA TYR A 142 -21.09 -14.62 -11.09
C TYR A 142 -21.98 -15.85 -10.95
N GLU A 143 -21.42 -17.04 -10.69
CA GLU A 143 -22.22 -18.22 -10.42
C GLU A 143 -23.16 -18.07 -9.21
N ILE A 144 -22.77 -17.31 -8.17
CA ILE A 144 -23.63 -17.02 -7.02
C ILE A 144 -24.72 -16.03 -7.41
N LEU A 145 -24.40 -14.99 -8.18
CA LEU A 145 -25.37 -13.97 -8.63
C LEU A 145 -26.46 -14.56 -9.52
N ASP A 146 -26.10 -15.51 -10.38
CA ASP A 146 -27.02 -16.18 -11.32
C ASP A 146 -27.81 -17.32 -10.68
N GLN A 147 -27.44 -17.75 -9.47
CA GLN A 147 -28.08 -18.93 -8.85
C GLN A 147 -29.45 -18.58 -8.27
N GLU A 148 -30.49 -19.29 -8.70
CA GLU A 148 -31.80 -19.20 -8.08
C GLU A 148 -31.73 -19.51 -6.57
N GLY A 149 -32.45 -18.69 -5.76
CA GLY A 149 -32.47 -18.83 -4.30
C GLY A 149 -31.34 -18.11 -3.56
N ALA A 150 -30.40 -17.46 -4.26
CA ALA A 150 -29.42 -16.58 -3.62
C ALA A 150 -30.12 -15.35 -3.01
N ASN A 151 -30.02 -15.20 -1.68
CA ASN A 151 -30.61 -14.06 -0.97
C ASN A 151 -29.76 -12.78 -1.15
N LEU A 152 -30.31 -11.62 -0.73
CA LEU A 152 -29.68 -10.32 -0.90
C LEU A 152 -28.29 -10.24 -0.25
N LYS A 153 -28.09 -10.86 0.92
CA LYS A 153 -26.79 -10.86 1.62
C LYS A 153 -25.74 -11.67 0.85
N GLN A 154 -26.12 -12.79 0.24
CA GLN A 154 -25.23 -13.61 -0.58
C GLN A 154 -24.86 -12.87 -1.87
N LYS A 155 -25.82 -12.18 -2.49
CA LYS A 155 -25.57 -11.35 -3.68
C LYS A 155 -24.68 -10.15 -3.33
N ALA A 156 -24.93 -9.47 -2.20
CA ALA A 156 -24.07 -8.39 -1.72
C ALA A 156 -22.63 -8.86 -1.48
N GLU A 157 -22.46 -10.06 -0.91
CA GLU A 157 -21.15 -10.66 -0.72
C GLU A 157 -20.45 -10.98 -2.04
N ALA A 158 -21.16 -11.53 -3.01
CA ALA A 158 -20.62 -11.79 -4.34
C ALA A 158 -20.17 -10.49 -5.03
N TYR A 159 -20.97 -9.42 -4.97
CA TYR A 159 -20.59 -8.11 -5.49
C TYR A 159 -19.37 -7.52 -4.76
N LEU A 160 -19.28 -7.67 -3.43
CA LEU A 160 -18.10 -7.25 -2.68
C LEU A 160 -16.82 -7.91 -3.22
N TYR A 161 -16.83 -9.22 -3.41
CA TYR A 161 -15.64 -9.96 -3.87
C TYR A 161 -15.34 -9.74 -5.36
N LEU A 162 -16.37 -9.48 -6.18
CA LEU A 162 -16.17 -8.98 -7.55
C LEU A 162 -15.43 -7.65 -7.54
N GLY A 163 -15.95 -6.67 -6.82
CA GLY A 163 -15.34 -5.34 -6.72
C GLY A 163 -13.92 -5.40 -6.18
N ALA A 164 -13.69 -6.19 -5.14
CA ALA A 164 -12.36 -6.37 -4.57
C ALA A 164 -11.39 -7.02 -5.56
N SER A 165 -11.81 -8.10 -6.25
CA SER A 165 -10.96 -8.77 -7.25
C SER A 165 -10.64 -7.87 -8.43
N GLU A 166 -11.62 -7.13 -8.95
CA GLU A 166 -11.43 -6.19 -10.06
C GLU A 166 -10.56 -5.00 -9.65
N GLY A 167 -10.75 -4.46 -8.45
CA GLY A 167 -9.89 -3.44 -7.89
C GLY A 167 -8.42 -3.90 -7.85
N TYR A 168 -8.18 -5.09 -7.36
CA TYR A 168 -6.83 -5.69 -7.34
C TYR A 168 -6.25 -5.87 -8.75
N ILE A 169 -7.00 -6.48 -9.67
CA ILE A 169 -6.55 -6.65 -11.06
C ILE A 169 -6.24 -5.28 -11.67
N GLY A 170 -7.12 -4.29 -11.49
CA GLY A 170 -6.95 -2.95 -12.04
C GLY A 170 -5.64 -2.32 -11.65
N VAL A 171 -5.24 -2.54 -10.44
CA VAL A 171 -3.99 -1.98 -9.94
C VAL A 171 -2.77 -2.69 -10.48
N PHE A 172 -2.78 -4.03 -10.55
CA PHE A 172 -1.66 -4.75 -11.15
C PHE A 172 -1.51 -4.42 -12.62
N GLU A 173 -2.60 -4.35 -13.37
CA GLU A 173 -2.61 -3.91 -14.77
C GLU A 173 -2.04 -2.50 -14.91
N TYR A 174 -2.34 -1.62 -13.96
CA TYR A 174 -1.75 -0.29 -13.93
C TYR A 174 -0.22 -0.36 -13.70
N GLY A 175 0.24 -1.15 -12.74
CA GLY A 175 1.67 -1.37 -12.46
C GLY A 175 2.44 -1.95 -13.64
N GLU A 176 1.79 -2.78 -14.46
CA GLU A 176 2.32 -3.32 -15.71
C GLU A 176 2.24 -2.32 -16.88
N GLY A 177 1.64 -1.14 -16.68
CA GLY A 177 1.46 -0.12 -17.72
C GLY A 177 0.22 -0.31 -18.60
N ASN A 178 -0.64 -1.28 -18.30
CA ASN A 178 -1.87 -1.58 -19.04
C ASN A 178 -3.02 -0.66 -18.61
N LEU A 179 -2.87 0.65 -18.85
CA LEU A 179 -3.74 1.71 -18.33
C LEU A 179 -5.23 1.53 -18.68
N ILE A 180 -5.55 1.05 -19.88
CA ILE A 180 -6.94 0.86 -20.30
C ILE A 180 -7.58 -0.27 -19.49
N THR A 181 -6.90 -1.40 -19.35
CA THR A 181 -7.37 -2.54 -18.55
C THR A 181 -7.51 -2.16 -17.09
N ALA A 182 -6.55 -1.41 -16.55
CA ALA A 182 -6.61 -0.87 -15.20
C ALA A 182 -7.84 0.02 -14.98
N LEU A 183 -8.12 0.93 -15.93
CA LEU A 183 -9.26 1.82 -15.86
C LEU A 183 -10.60 1.04 -15.90
N ILE A 184 -10.74 0.08 -16.81
CA ILE A 184 -11.95 -0.74 -16.92
C ILE A 184 -12.20 -1.51 -15.62
N ASN A 185 -11.20 -2.17 -15.08
CA ASN A 185 -11.33 -2.92 -13.81
C ASN A 185 -11.64 -1.98 -12.64
N GLY A 186 -11.04 -0.79 -12.61
CA GLY A 186 -11.34 0.21 -11.58
C GLY A 186 -12.80 0.67 -11.60
N LEU A 187 -13.35 0.97 -12.78
CA LEU A 187 -14.77 1.33 -12.95
C LEU A 187 -15.71 0.19 -12.52
N GLN A 188 -15.38 -1.04 -12.88
CA GLN A 188 -16.17 -2.21 -12.48
C GLN A 188 -16.12 -2.40 -10.96
N ALA A 189 -14.97 -2.20 -10.34
CA ALA A 189 -14.80 -2.30 -8.89
C ALA A 189 -15.71 -1.32 -8.13
N ASP A 190 -15.72 -0.04 -8.53
CA ASP A 190 -16.60 0.99 -7.91
C ASP A 190 -18.07 0.59 -8.01
N ASN A 191 -18.53 0.24 -9.22
CA ASN A 191 -19.90 -0.20 -9.46
C ASN A 191 -20.29 -1.42 -8.61
N HIS A 192 -19.39 -2.40 -8.47
CA HIS A 192 -19.69 -3.60 -7.68
C HIS A 192 -19.70 -3.35 -6.19
N PHE A 193 -18.83 -2.48 -5.67
CA PHE A 193 -18.90 -2.07 -4.27
C PHE A 193 -20.18 -1.28 -3.97
N GLU A 194 -20.62 -0.39 -4.85
CA GLU A 194 -21.91 0.30 -4.71
C GLU A 194 -23.07 -0.69 -4.69
N LYS A 195 -23.08 -1.67 -5.62
CA LYS A 195 -24.09 -2.74 -5.64
C LYS A 195 -24.09 -3.57 -4.36
N ALA A 196 -22.92 -3.86 -3.81
CA ALA A 196 -22.82 -4.57 -2.54
C ALA A 196 -23.50 -3.79 -1.41
N LEU A 197 -23.30 -2.46 -1.35
CA LEU A 197 -23.93 -1.59 -0.33
C LEU A 197 -25.41 -1.33 -0.57
N GLU A 198 -25.86 -1.26 -1.83
CA GLU A 198 -27.29 -1.18 -2.18
C GLU A 198 -28.06 -2.41 -1.66
N LEU A 199 -27.47 -3.61 -1.76
CA LEU A 199 -28.08 -4.85 -1.33
C LEU A 199 -27.93 -5.12 0.17
N ASP A 200 -26.85 -4.64 0.78
CA ASP A 200 -26.56 -4.81 2.20
C ASP A 200 -25.69 -3.63 2.71
N SER A 201 -26.31 -2.59 3.21
CA SER A 201 -25.63 -1.39 3.74
C SER A 201 -24.73 -1.66 4.95
N GLN A 202 -24.80 -2.85 5.53
CA GLN A 202 -23.92 -3.31 6.62
C GLN A 202 -22.68 -4.07 6.09
N ARG A 203 -22.47 -4.09 4.79
CA ARG A 203 -21.30 -4.72 4.17
C ARG A 203 -20.05 -3.84 4.33
N VAL A 204 -19.47 -3.88 5.53
CA VAL A 204 -18.40 -2.99 6.01
C VAL A 204 -17.20 -2.93 5.06
N ASP A 205 -16.78 -4.09 4.54
CA ASP A 205 -15.60 -4.17 3.68
C ASP A 205 -15.79 -3.49 2.32
N ALA A 206 -17.06 -3.26 1.88
CA ALA A 206 -17.33 -2.47 0.67
C ALA A 206 -17.04 -0.98 0.89
N TYR A 207 -17.26 -0.43 2.09
CA TYR A 207 -16.82 0.93 2.43
C TYR A 207 -15.29 1.05 2.34
N PHE A 208 -14.56 0.02 2.77
CA PHE A 208 -13.11 0.01 2.62
C PHE A 208 -12.71 0.10 1.14
N GLY A 209 -13.28 -0.75 0.28
CA GLY A 209 -12.99 -0.73 -1.16
C GLY A 209 -13.32 0.59 -1.84
N LEU A 210 -14.53 1.13 -1.61
CA LEU A 210 -14.95 2.44 -2.14
C LEU A 210 -14.07 3.57 -1.63
N GLY A 211 -13.73 3.54 -0.34
CA GLY A 211 -12.88 4.57 0.27
C GLY A 211 -11.55 4.68 -0.42
N VAL A 212 -10.88 3.56 -0.61
CA VAL A 212 -9.59 3.52 -1.30
C VAL A 212 -9.74 3.98 -2.75
N TYR A 213 -10.71 3.46 -3.46
CA TYR A 213 -10.91 3.77 -4.86
C TYR A 213 -11.17 5.27 -5.08
N ARG A 214 -12.11 5.86 -4.33
CA ARG A 214 -12.50 7.27 -4.47
C ARG A 214 -11.38 8.22 -4.08
N TYR A 215 -10.69 7.94 -3.00
CA TYR A 215 -9.51 8.70 -2.62
C TYR A 215 -8.43 8.63 -3.69
N ALA A 216 -8.08 7.40 -4.13
CA ALA A 216 -7.02 7.17 -5.08
C ALA A 216 -7.24 7.92 -6.40
N ASN A 217 -8.41 7.77 -7.00
CA ASN A 217 -8.73 8.42 -8.26
C ASN A 217 -8.71 9.95 -8.18
N SER A 218 -9.27 10.51 -7.10
CA SER A 218 -9.26 11.95 -6.89
C SER A 218 -7.84 12.47 -6.71
N ARG A 219 -7.04 11.76 -5.95
CA ARG A 219 -5.64 12.12 -5.71
C ARG A 219 -4.78 12.00 -6.97
N LEU A 220 -5.10 11.07 -7.90
CA LEU A 220 -4.53 10.99 -9.24
C LEU A 220 -4.85 12.20 -10.09
N GLY A 221 -6.09 12.61 -10.06
CA GLY A 221 -6.63 13.62 -10.93
C GLY A 221 -6.51 13.27 -12.43
N GLY A 222 -6.55 14.29 -13.28
CA GLY A 222 -6.36 14.15 -14.72
C GLY A 222 -7.47 13.37 -15.43
N LEU A 223 -7.14 12.78 -16.60
CA LEU A 223 -8.10 12.08 -17.44
C LEU A 223 -8.74 10.88 -16.71
N GLY A 224 -7.97 10.17 -15.87
CA GLY A 224 -8.48 9.06 -15.08
C GLY A 224 -9.61 9.50 -14.15
N ASN A 225 -9.40 10.53 -13.34
CA ASN A 225 -10.43 11.07 -12.46
C ASN A 225 -11.63 11.61 -13.25
N PHE A 226 -11.38 12.28 -14.39
CA PHE A 226 -12.47 12.76 -15.24
C PHE A 226 -13.35 11.62 -15.75
N ILE A 227 -12.75 10.53 -16.25
CA ILE A 227 -13.50 9.38 -16.76
C ILE A 227 -14.22 8.64 -15.63
N MET A 228 -13.58 8.47 -14.48
CA MET A 228 -14.05 7.62 -13.41
C MET A 228 -14.99 8.33 -12.42
N GLN A 229 -14.81 9.63 -12.22
CA GLN A 229 -15.54 10.41 -11.21
C GLN A 229 -16.05 11.76 -11.73
N GLY A 230 -16.07 11.93 -13.06
CA GLY A 230 -16.50 13.20 -13.68
C GLY A 230 -15.62 14.41 -13.32
N GLY A 231 -14.39 14.17 -12.86
CA GLY A 231 -13.47 15.21 -12.43
C GLY A 231 -13.68 15.71 -10.99
N ASN A 232 -14.62 15.12 -10.25
CA ASN A 232 -14.89 15.50 -8.85
C ASN A 232 -13.72 15.11 -7.94
N ASP A 233 -13.46 15.95 -6.94
CA ASP A 233 -12.57 15.60 -5.83
C ASP A 233 -13.35 14.84 -4.75
N LEU A 234 -13.15 13.54 -4.69
CA LEU A 234 -13.78 12.65 -3.71
C LEU A 234 -12.80 12.17 -2.64
N ARG A 235 -11.66 12.86 -2.43
CA ARG A 235 -10.66 12.48 -1.41
C ARG A 235 -11.29 12.41 -0.02
N GLU A 236 -12.03 13.45 0.38
CA GLU A 236 -12.71 13.47 1.67
C GLU A 236 -13.75 12.34 1.78
N VAL A 237 -14.55 12.10 0.74
CA VAL A 237 -15.52 11.00 0.70
C VAL A 237 -14.81 9.66 0.85
N GLY A 238 -13.67 9.49 0.21
CA GLY A 238 -12.83 8.29 0.31
C GLY A 238 -12.32 8.07 1.72
N LEU A 239 -11.76 9.11 2.36
CA LEU A 239 -11.30 9.04 3.77
C LEU A 239 -12.44 8.71 4.72
N ASN A 240 -13.60 9.35 4.56
CA ASN A 240 -14.78 9.10 5.39
C ASN A 240 -15.31 7.66 5.26
N HIS A 241 -15.26 7.07 4.06
CA HIS A 241 -15.59 5.66 3.87
C HIS A 241 -14.62 4.72 4.61
N LEU A 242 -13.33 5.01 4.57
CA LEU A 242 -12.32 4.23 5.28
C LEU A 242 -12.46 4.36 6.81
N GLU A 243 -12.67 5.57 7.32
CA GLU A 243 -12.95 5.80 8.74
C GLU A 243 -14.22 5.04 9.19
N ARG A 244 -15.28 5.08 8.37
CA ARG A 244 -16.48 4.31 8.61
C ARG A 244 -16.21 2.80 8.66
N ALA A 245 -15.41 2.29 7.75
CA ALA A 245 -15.01 0.88 7.74
C ALA A 245 -14.29 0.49 9.04
N LEU A 246 -13.41 1.35 9.58
CA LEU A 246 -12.75 1.12 10.86
C LEU A 246 -13.75 1.13 12.03
N GLN A 247 -14.64 2.12 12.09
CA GLN A 247 -15.67 2.24 13.13
C GLN A 247 -16.60 1.02 13.14
N MET A 248 -16.96 0.49 11.99
CA MET A 248 -17.80 -0.69 11.84
C MET A 248 -17.03 -2.02 12.00
N ASN A 249 -15.76 -1.97 12.38
CA ASN A 249 -14.91 -3.14 12.63
C ASN A 249 -14.75 -4.07 11.42
N THR A 250 -14.28 -3.51 10.30
CA THR A 250 -13.94 -4.29 9.08
C THR A 250 -13.06 -5.50 9.37
N ARG A 251 -13.20 -6.55 8.60
CA ARG A 251 -12.30 -7.73 8.65
C ARG A 251 -10.85 -7.34 8.32
N ALA A 252 -10.67 -6.32 7.49
CA ALA A 252 -9.39 -5.78 7.06
C ALA A 252 -8.88 -4.65 7.96
N LYS A 253 -9.24 -4.61 9.27
CA LYS A 253 -8.89 -3.50 10.17
C LYS A 253 -7.40 -3.11 10.10
N PRO A 254 -6.43 -4.03 10.20
CA PRO A 254 -5.01 -3.65 10.14
C PRO A 254 -4.64 -2.96 8.82
N LEU A 255 -5.20 -3.45 7.71
CA LEU A 255 -4.98 -2.89 6.40
C LEU A 255 -5.63 -1.51 6.26
N ALA A 256 -6.86 -1.36 6.74
CA ALA A 256 -7.57 -0.07 6.71
C ALA A 256 -6.83 1.01 7.51
N MET A 257 -6.31 0.67 8.68
CA MET A 257 -5.49 1.57 9.50
C MET A 257 -4.21 1.98 8.75
N LYS A 258 -3.49 1.02 8.20
CA LYS A 258 -2.28 1.24 7.42
C LYS A 258 -2.55 2.15 6.21
N THR A 259 -3.60 1.87 5.45
CA THR A 259 -4.01 2.64 4.28
C THR A 259 -4.37 4.08 4.65
N LEU A 260 -5.18 4.27 5.68
CA LEU A 260 -5.55 5.61 6.16
C LEU A 260 -4.32 6.41 6.64
N ALA A 261 -3.43 5.78 7.40
CA ALA A 261 -2.22 6.45 7.88
C ALA A 261 -1.39 7.00 6.71
N TRP A 262 -1.19 6.20 5.66
CA TRP A 262 -0.52 6.66 4.46
C TRP A 262 -1.27 7.77 3.73
N PHE A 263 -2.59 7.67 3.59
CA PHE A 263 -3.38 8.69 2.93
C PHE A 263 -3.26 10.02 3.66
N TYR A 264 -3.35 10.02 4.97
CA TYR A 264 -3.16 11.22 5.78
C TYR A 264 -1.71 11.74 5.74
N ILE A 265 -0.69 10.88 5.65
CA ILE A 265 0.69 11.32 5.38
C ILE A 265 0.78 12.00 4.01
N SER A 266 0.14 11.43 2.99
CA SER A 266 0.10 12.00 1.64
C SER A 266 -0.59 13.36 1.58
N GLU A 267 -1.65 13.58 2.35
CA GLU A 267 -2.34 14.88 2.38
C GLU A 267 -1.52 15.98 3.06
N GLN A 268 -0.61 15.64 3.98
CA GLN A 268 0.30 16.62 4.60
C GLN A 268 1.26 17.27 3.60
N ILE A 269 1.65 16.53 2.57
CA ILE A 269 2.60 16.98 1.54
C ILE A 269 1.92 17.42 0.24
N ASN A 270 0.59 17.38 0.19
CA ASN A 270 -0.16 17.80 -0.97
C ASN A 270 -0.24 19.33 -1.04
N PRO A 271 0.35 19.98 -2.05
CA PRO A 271 0.32 21.43 -2.16
C PRO A 271 -1.10 22.00 -2.35
N ASP A 272 -2.03 21.19 -2.90
CA ASP A 272 -3.43 21.59 -3.11
C ASP A 272 -4.16 21.83 -1.77
N ASN A 273 -3.60 21.37 -0.64
CA ASN A 273 -4.18 21.53 0.69
C ASN A 273 -3.71 22.78 1.44
N ALA A 274 -2.85 23.59 0.85
CA ALA A 274 -2.27 24.78 1.52
C ALA A 274 -3.34 25.81 1.95
N GLU A 275 -4.45 25.88 1.22
CA GLU A 275 -5.55 26.83 1.46
C GLU A 275 -6.80 26.18 2.08
N VAL A 276 -6.74 24.89 2.42
CA VAL A 276 -7.85 24.17 3.04
C VAL A 276 -8.06 24.66 4.47
N GLN A 277 -9.32 24.76 4.93
CA GLN A 277 -9.63 25.23 6.28
C GLN A 277 -9.01 24.34 7.37
N LEU A 278 -8.59 24.96 8.47
CA LEU A 278 -7.83 24.30 9.55
C LEU A 278 -8.53 23.06 10.16
N ASN A 279 -9.84 23.06 10.20
CA ASN A 279 -10.66 21.96 10.75
C ASN A 279 -11.04 20.90 9.71
N HIS A 280 -10.68 21.09 8.45
CA HIS A 280 -11.00 20.16 7.38
C HIS A 280 -10.08 18.92 7.42
N PRO A 281 -10.59 17.70 7.19
CA PRO A 281 -9.80 16.46 7.24
C PRO A 281 -8.56 16.45 6.35
N LEU A 282 -8.61 17.14 5.21
CA LEU A 282 -7.48 17.27 4.27
C LEU A 282 -6.46 18.32 4.69
N HIS A 283 -6.76 19.16 5.71
CA HIS A 283 -5.78 20.14 6.17
C HIS A 283 -4.52 19.43 6.71
N PRO A 284 -3.31 19.89 6.37
CA PRO A 284 -2.06 19.22 6.78
C PRO A 284 -1.95 18.91 8.26
N SER A 285 -2.42 19.82 9.14
CA SER A 285 -2.38 19.59 10.61
C SER A 285 -3.36 18.51 11.06
N GLN A 286 -4.57 18.43 10.49
CA GLN A 286 -5.54 17.38 10.82
C GLN A 286 -5.06 16.02 10.30
N SER A 287 -4.58 15.99 9.07
CA SER A 287 -3.98 14.81 8.45
C SER A 287 -2.78 14.31 9.26
N ARG A 288 -1.93 15.23 9.75
CA ARG A 288 -0.79 14.88 10.61
C ARG A 288 -1.25 14.24 11.92
N MET A 289 -2.19 14.85 12.59
CA MET A 289 -2.73 14.34 13.87
C MET A 289 -3.30 12.93 13.66
N ARG A 290 -4.14 12.76 12.64
CA ARG A 290 -4.79 11.48 12.39
C ARG A 290 -3.82 10.38 11.94
N SER A 291 -2.81 10.70 11.13
CA SER A 291 -1.79 9.71 10.73
C SER A 291 -1.00 9.19 11.94
N ILE A 292 -0.63 10.08 12.86
CA ILE A 292 0.08 9.70 14.10
C ILE A 292 -0.79 8.81 14.98
N GLU A 293 -2.05 9.19 15.22
CA GLU A 293 -3.00 8.38 15.99
C GLU A 293 -3.14 6.96 15.44
N LEU A 294 -3.28 6.82 14.11
CA LEU A 294 -3.40 5.51 13.48
C LEU A 294 -2.13 4.67 13.60
N ILE A 295 -0.96 5.30 13.47
CA ILE A 295 0.34 4.63 13.64
C ILE A 295 0.51 4.16 15.08
N ASP A 296 0.21 5.00 16.06
CA ASP A 296 0.32 4.69 17.49
C ASP A 296 -0.69 3.59 17.88
N GLU A 297 -1.94 3.66 17.38
CA GLU A 297 -2.94 2.60 17.59
C GLU A 297 -2.47 1.25 17.00
N MET A 298 -1.81 1.26 15.82
CA MET A 298 -1.24 0.03 15.25
C MET A 298 -0.11 -0.53 16.12
N GLU A 299 0.77 0.32 16.63
CA GLU A 299 1.87 -0.12 17.51
C GLU A 299 1.32 -0.72 18.81
N GLU A 300 0.40 -0.05 19.48
CA GLU A 300 -0.21 -0.52 20.72
C GLU A 300 -0.95 -1.85 20.54
N HIS A 301 -1.79 -1.96 19.49
CA HIS A 301 -2.64 -3.13 19.30
C HIS A 301 -1.92 -4.35 18.75
N TYR A 302 -0.91 -4.15 17.90
CA TYR A 302 -0.32 -5.26 17.16
C TYR A 302 1.16 -5.51 17.50
N PHE A 303 1.94 -4.51 17.91
CA PHE A 303 3.39 -4.67 17.97
C PHE A 303 3.99 -4.64 19.37
N GLU A 304 3.46 -3.86 20.31
CA GLU A 304 3.98 -3.80 21.69
C GLU A 304 3.88 -5.15 22.42
N LYS A 305 2.82 -5.90 22.14
CA LYS A 305 2.55 -7.22 22.72
C LYS A 305 2.55 -8.30 21.64
N SER A 306 3.57 -8.26 20.75
CA SER A 306 3.69 -9.26 19.71
C SER A 306 3.65 -10.67 20.29
N PRO A 307 2.82 -11.58 19.75
CA PRO A 307 2.80 -12.98 20.17
C PRO A 307 4.05 -13.77 19.70
N HIS A 308 4.93 -13.12 18.93
CA HIS A 308 6.10 -13.72 18.31
C HIS A 308 7.38 -13.12 18.88
N SER A 309 8.17 -13.92 19.60
CA SER A 309 9.42 -13.48 20.23
C SER A 309 10.54 -13.12 19.25
N ASP A 310 10.45 -13.63 18.01
CA ASP A 310 11.37 -13.35 16.91
C ASP A 310 10.97 -12.13 16.06
N PHE A 311 9.91 -11.43 16.41
CA PHE A 311 9.42 -10.29 15.65
C PHE A 311 10.28 -9.03 15.90
N VAL A 312 10.87 -8.51 14.84
CA VAL A 312 11.78 -7.34 14.89
C VAL A 312 11.10 -6.01 14.53
N GLY A 313 9.81 -6.04 14.27
CA GLY A 313 9.00 -4.89 13.90
C GLY A 313 8.39 -4.97 12.50
N ASN A 314 7.46 -4.07 12.22
CA ASN A 314 6.83 -3.97 10.91
C ASN A 314 7.50 -2.89 10.06
N LYS A 315 7.97 -3.28 8.87
CA LYS A 315 8.71 -2.43 7.93
C LYS A 315 7.91 -1.20 7.52
N GLU A 316 6.62 -1.37 7.25
CA GLU A 316 5.80 -0.28 6.73
C GLU A 316 5.46 0.74 7.81
N VAL A 317 5.15 0.29 9.02
CA VAL A 317 4.92 1.19 10.15
C VAL A 317 6.18 1.98 10.49
N ALA A 318 7.34 1.32 10.52
CA ALA A 318 8.60 2.02 10.73
C ALA A 318 8.90 3.05 9.61
N LEU A 319 8.57 2.71 8.35
CA LEU A 319 8.71 3.63 7.21
C LEU A 319 7.76 4.83 7.33
N MET A 320 6.48 4.61 7.69
CA MET A 320 5.53 5.70 7.94
C MET A 320 6.05 6.67 8.99
N LYS A 321 6.58 6.14 10.11
CA LYS A 321 7.20 6.96 11.17
C LYS A 321 8.42 7.72 10.66
N ALA A 322 9.27 7.07 9.88
CA ALA A 322 10.44 7.73 9.30
C ALA A 322 10.04 8.92 8.42
N ILE A 323 9.07 8.72 7.52
CA ILE A 323 8.57 9.78 6.64
C ILE A 323 7.87 10.88 7.44
N GLN A 324 7.03 10.52 8.42
CA GLN A 324 6.38 11.50 9.29
C GLN A 324 7.42 12.37 10.01
N PHE A 325 8.48 11.77 10.54
CA PHE A 325 9.55 12.53 11.18
C PHE A 325 10.37 13.41 10.21
N VAL A 326 10.50 13.01 8.94
CA VAL A 326 11.08 13.88 7.90
C VAL A 326 10.20 15.10 7.65
N ILE A 327 8.88 14.89 7.50
CA ILE A 327 7.92 16.00 7.33
C ILE A 327 7.97 16.94 8.54
N ASP A 328 8.07 16.39 9.74
CA ASP A 328 8.21 17.14 11.00
C ASP A 328 9.61 17.75 11.21
N LYS A 329 10.54 17.57 10.27
CA LYS A 329 11.94 18.01 10.35
C LYS A 329 12.70 17.45 11.56
N ASN A 330 12.27 16.31 12.09
CA ASN A 330 12.94 15.62 13.19
C ASN A 330 13.87 14.52 12.64
N TYR A 331 14.97 14.95 12.03
CA TYR A 331 15.86 14.07 11.28
C TYR A 331 16.54 13.01 12.13
N ALA A 332 16.77 13.28 13.41
CA ALA A 332 17.35 12.31 14.34
C ALA A 332 16.40 11.13 14.59
N LYS A 333 15.10 11.39 14.76
CA LYS A 333 14.08 10.33 14.87
C LYS A 333 13.86 9.64 13.54
N ALA A 334 13.77 10.39 12.45
CA ALA A 334 13.62 9.83 11.10
C ALA A 334 14.73 8.82 10.78
N ARG A 335 16.00 9.18 11.05
CA ARG A 335 17.16 8.29 10.86
C ARG A 335 17.02 6.99 11.65
N ARG A 336 16.58 7.06 12.91
CA ARG A 336 16.39 5.84 13.73
C ARG A 336 15.34 4.90 13.13
N GLU A 337 14.24 5.44 12.65
CA GLU A 337 13.19 4.62 12.03
C GLU A 337 13.64 4.05 10.68
N PHE A 338 14.37 4.80 9.83
CA PHE A 338 14.97 4.25 8.62
C PHE A 338 15.97 3.13 8.92
N LEU A 339 16.81 3.26 9.96
CA LEU A 339 17.70 2.19 10.40
C LEU A 339 16.90 0.95 10.88
N LYS A 340 15.77 1.15 11.57
CA LYS A 340 14.87 0.06 11.94
C LYS A 340 14.32 -0.63 10.70
N VAL A 341 13.87 0.11 9.67
CA VAL A 341 13.44 -0.47 8.38
C VAL A 341 14.56 -1.29 7.77
N LYS A 342 15.79 -0.76 7.71
CA LYS A 342 16.96 -1.50 7.18
C LYS A 342 17.19 -2.82 7.92
N ASN A 343 17.14 -2.82 9.24
CA ASN A 343 17.31 -4.03 10.05
C ASN A 343 16.18 -5.05 9.81
N ILE A 344 14.95 -4.59 9.62
CA ILE A 344 13.83 -5.47 9.26
C ILE A 344 14.05 -6.09 7.88
N ILE A 345 14.55 -5.32 6.90
CA ILE A 345 14.88 -5.84 5.58
C ILE A 345 15.95 -6.93 5.67
N ILE A 346 17.01 -6.73 6.44
CA ILE A 346 18.06 -7.73 6.68
C ILE A 346 17.44 -9.01 7.28
N TYR A 347 16.61 -8.87 8.32
CA TYR A 347 15.91 -10.00 8.93
C TYR A 347 15.04 -10.78 7.93
N LEU A 348 14.35 -10.09 7.00
CA LEU A 348 13.54 -10.72 5.97
C LEU A 348 14.39 -11.46 4.95
N VAL A 349 15.53 -10.90 4.55
CA VAL A 349 16.51 -11.55 3.66
C VAL A 349 17.10 -12.80 4.32
N ASP A 350 17.46 -12.73 5.59
CA ASP A 350 17.99 -13.89 6.35
C ASP A 350 16.95 -15.03 6.46
N ARG A 351 15.67 -14.71 6.37
CA ARG A 351 14.58 -15.68 6.27
C ARG A 351 14.32 -16.20 4.86
N GLY A 352 15.13 -15.82 3.89
CA GLY A 352 15.05 -16.28 2.50
C GLY A 352 14.12 -15.46 1.61
N LEU A 353 13.62 -14.29 2.08
CA LEU A 353 12.77 -13.43 1.27
C LEU A 353 13.63 -12.63 0.26
N LYS A 354 13.25 -12.66 -1.02
CA LYS A 354 13.95 -11.93 -2.07
C LYS A 354 13.48 -10.47 -2.14
N ILE A 355 14.05 -9.64 -1.30
CA ILE A 355 13.74 -8.20 -1.25
C ILE A 355 14.25 -7.50 -2.52
N ASN A 356 13.41 -6.65 -3.10
CA ASN A 356 13.80 -5.84 -4.25
C ASN A 356 14.91 -4.84 -3.84
N PRO A 357 16.05 -4.80 -4.55
CA PRO A 357 17.16 -3.89 -4.24
C PRO A 357 16.74 -2.42 -4.15
N GLN A 358 15.78 -1.97 -4.97
CA GLN A 358 15.27 -0.60 -4.94
C GLN A 358 14.69 -0.20 -3.58
N LEU A 359 14.08 -1.15 -2.84
CA LEU A 359 13.62 -0.90 -1.48
C LEU A 359 14.80 -0.60 -0.55
N THR A 360 15.84 -1.39 -0.63
CA THR A 360 17.06 -1.20 0.17
C THR A 360 17.72 0.14 -0.16
N ASP A 361 17.84 0.47 -1.44
CA ASP A 361 18.45 1.72 -1.90
C ASP A 361 17.64 2.95 -1.44
N SER A 362 16.30 2.87 -1.51
CA SER A 362 15.44 3.96 -1.04
C SER A 362 15.56 4.18 0.47
N VAL A 363 15.65 3.12 1.25
CA VAL A 363 15.86 3.22 2.72
C VAL A 363 17.24 3.78 3.02
N GLN A 364 18.27 3.35 2.31
CA GLN A 364 19.63 3.88 2.46
C GLN A 364 19.68 5.38 2.11
N ALA A 365 19.03 5.81 1.03
CA ALA A 365 18.92 7.22 0.67
C ALA A 365 18.23 8.06 1.77
N GLY A 366 17.18 7.51 2.40
CA GLY A 366 16.53 8.16 3.56
C GLY A 366 17.47 8.33 4.77
N ILE A 367 18.28 7.30 5.07
CA ILE A 367 19.29 7.38 6.14
C ILE A 367 20.31 8.49 5.85
N GLU A 368 20.89 8.47 4.65
CA GLU A 368 21.91 9.43 4.21
C GLU A 368 21.38 10.86 4.18
N PHE A 369 20.14 11.07 3.72
CA PHE A 369 19.47 12.35 3.80
C PHE A 369 19.41 12.87 5.24
N CYS A 370 18.93 12.04 6.18
CA CYS A 370 18.85 12.44 7.58
C CYS A 370 20.22 12.77 8.18
N GLU A 371 21.27 12.02 7.80
CA GLU A 371 22.64 12.28 8.25
C GLU A 371 23.16 13.62 7.74
N LEU A 372 22.91 13.97 6.48
CA LEU A 372 23.26 15.27 5.92
C LEU A 372 22.57 16.41 6.65
N MET A 373 21.26 16.26 6.91
CA MET A 373 20.49 17.28 7.63
C MET A 373 21.01 17.50 9.06
N LEU A 374 21.39 16.42 9.76
CA LEU A 374 21.99 16.51 11.10
C LEU A 374 23.38 17.12 11.10
N LEU A 375 24.23 16.79 10.13
CA LEU A 375 25.56 17.39 10.00
C LEU A 375 25.49 18.90 9.82
N SER A 376 24.50 19.40 9.08
CA SER A 376 24.30 20.83 8.86
C SER A 376 23.90 21.60 10.11
N GLU A 377 23.29 20.93 11.09
CA GLU A 377 22.94 21.57 12.37
C GLU A 377 24.16 21.77 13.27
N VAL A 378 25.24 20.99 13.08
CA VAL A 378 26.42 20.98 13.95
C VAL A 378 27.61 21.73 13.35
N SER A 379 27.70 21.86 12.01
CA SER A 379 28.89 22.44 11.35
C SER A 379 29.00 23.93 11.56
N SER A 380 29.90 24.34 12.46
CA SER A 380 30.20 25.74 12.76
C SER A 380 31.53 26.25 12.20
N GLY A 381 32.38 25.40 11.59
CA GLY A 381 33.69 25.71 11.06
C GLY A 381 33.78 25.69 9.54
N ASN A 382 34.61 26.57 8.91
CA ASN A 382 34.70 26.70 7.45
C ASN A 382 35.15 25.40 6.73
N ALA A 383 36.16 24.69 7.28
CA ALA A 383 36.66 23.45 6.66
C ALA A 383 35.65 22.27 6.69
N GLU A 384 34.89 22.17 7.78
CA GLU A 384 33.80 21.19 7.96
C GLU A 384 32.62 21.50 7.05
N ARG A 385 32.40 22.80 6.81
CA ARG A 385 31.38 23.34 5.91
C ARG A 385 31.64 22.95 4.45
N ASP A 386 32.86 23.14 3.94
CA ASP A 386 33.23 22.81 2.56
C ASP A 386 33.11 21.31 2.29
N ALA A 387 33.55 20.47 3.25
CA ALA A 387 33.40 19.03 3.17
C ALA A 387 31.93 18.59 3.17
N THR A 388 31.06 19.30 3.91
CA THR A 388 29.62 19.02 3.95
C THR A 388 28.96 19.49 2.66
N CYS A 389 29.34 20.65 2.10
CA CYS A 389 28.86 21.12 0.80
C CYS A 389 29.18 20.14 -0.33
N SER A 390 30.40 19.62 -0.39
CA SER A 390 30.78 18.62 -1.39
C SER A 390 29.96 17.32 -1.28
N LYS A 391 29.69 16.86 -0.05
CA LYS A 391 28.83 15.68 0.18
C LYS A 391 27.36 15.93 -0.20
N ILE A 392 26.86 17.15 0.03
CA ILE A 392 25.49 17.53 -0.35
C ILE A 392 25.38 17.54 -1.88
N ASP A 393 26.34 18.12 -2.61
CA ASP A 393 26.37 18.13 -4.07
C ASP A 393 26.35 16.73 -4.67
N GLU A 394 27.18 15.81 -4.15
CA GLU A 394 27.22 14.43 -4.54
C GLU A 394 25.86 13.74 -4.32
N LYS A 395 25.24 13.96 -3.17
CA LYS A 395 23.97 13.36 -2.79
C LYS A 395 22.77 13.95 -3.53
N VAL A 396 22.75 15.24 -3.80
CA VAL A 396 21.73 15.88 -4.65
C VAL A 396 21.81 15.34 -6.07
N SER A 397 23.03 15.18 -6.60
CA SER A 397 23.26 14.54 -7.90
C SER A 397 22.77 13.09 -7.91
N PHE A 398 23.00 12.32 -6.84
CA PHE A 398 22.49 10.97 -6.68
C PHE A 398 20.96 10.92 -6.61
N LEU A 399 20.34 11.79 -5.83
CA LEU A 399 18.87 11.89 -5.73
C LEU A 399 18.23 12.30 -7.07
N HIS A 400 18.89 13.15 -7.84
CA HIS A 400 18.48 13.51 -9.20
C HIS A 400 18.71 12.41 -10.23
N SER A 401 19.81 11.69 -10.17
CA SER A 401 20.15 10.59 -11.08
C SER A 401 19.38 9.31 -10.77
N GLY A 402 19.17 8.99 -9.51
CA GLY A 402 18.32 7.87 -9.06
C GLY A 402 16.84 8.00 -9.46
N GLY A 403 16.41 9.23 -9.79
CA GLY A 403 15.09 9.51 -10.35
C GLY A 403 14.86 8.92 -11.75
N SER A 404 15.92 8.61 -12.50
CA SER A 404 15.82 8.01 -13.83
C SER A 404 15.70 6.48 -13.83
N MET A 405 16.11 5.80 -12.77
CA MET A 405 16.11 4.33 -12.70
C MET A 405 14.78 3.71 -12.30
N ILE A 406 13.82 4.51 -11.84
CA ILE A 406 12.47 4.02 -11.53
C ILE A 406 11.52 4.62 -12.57
N GLU A 407 11.59 4.03 -13.75
CA GLU A 407 10.69 4.38 -14.84
C GLU A 407 9.23 4.12 -14.48
N HIS A 408 8.44 5.13 -14.70
CA HIS A 408 7.00 5.21 -14.91
C HIS A 408 6.03 5.22 -13.74
N ASP A 409 6.24 4.56 -12.62
CA ASP A 409 5.10 4.18 -11.79
C ASP A 409 4.78 5.03 -10.54
N SER A 410 5.61 5.98 -10.18
CA SER A 410 5.45 6.65 -8.89
C SER A 410 5.63 8.17 -8.86
N ARG A 411 5.39 8.89 -9.96
CA ARG A 411 5.90 10.26 -10.16
C ARG A 411 5.34 11.36 -9.24
N LYS A 412 4.08 11.38 -8.86
CA LYS A 412 3.52 12.55 -8.15
C LYS A 412 3.82 12.59 -6.64
N ILE A 413 3.50 11.58 -5.85
CA ILE A 413 3.89 11.57 -4.42
C ILE A 413 5.40 11.43 -4.27
N ARG A 414 6.06 10.74 -5.17
CA ARG A 414 7.50 10.74 -5.24
C ARG A 414 8.03 12.13 -5.54
N SER A 415 7.40 12.89 -6.45
CA SER A 415 7.76 14.28 -6.69
C SER A 415 7.39 15.18 -5.51
N GLU A 416 6.30 14.90 -4.81
CA GLU A 416 5.91 15.63 -3.60
C GLU A 416 6.85 15.28 -2.44
N LEU A 417 7.14 14.00 -2.18
CA LEU A 417 8.17 13.57 -1.25
C LEU A 417 9.55 14.06 -1.69
N HIS A 418 9.90 13.92 -2.95
CA HIS A 418 11.13 14.46 -3.51
C HIS A 418 11.18 15.98 -3.36
N GLY A 419 10.06 16.67 -3.50
CA GLY A 419 9.92 18.10 -3.22
C GLY A 419 10.20 18.43 -1.77
N VAL A 420 9.73 17.64 -0.82
CA VAL A 420 10.03 17.79 0.61
C VAL A 420 11.54 17.60 0.86
N PHE A 421 12.14 16.55 0.30
CA PHE A 421 13.57 16.29 0.45
C PHE A 421 14.42 17.36 -0.28
N ALA A 422 14.07 17.69 -1.52
CA ALA A 422 14.77 18.73 -2.29
C ALA A 422 14.62 20.11 -1.67
N GLY A 423 13.45 20.50 -1.21
CA GLY A 423 13.22 21.77 -0.52
C GLY A 423 13.97 21.88 0.81
N ALA A 424 14.12 20.75 1.53
CA ALA A 424 14.95 20.70 2.72
C ALA A 424 16.45 20.85 2.37
N LEU A 425 16.92 20.18 1.30
CA LEU A 425 18.28 20.31 0.81
C LEU A 425 18.56 21.72 0.28
N ASP A 426 17.66 22.33 -0.50
CA ASP A 426 17.78 23.73 -0.93
C ASP A 426 17.86 24.71 0.23
N THR A 427 17.07 24.46 1.28
CA THR A 427 17.14 25.27 2.51
C THR A 427 18.49 25.10 3.18
N LEU A 428 19.02 23.89 3.17
CA LEU A 428 20.35 23.57 3.68
C LEU A 428 21.44 24.29 2.89
N PHE A 429 21.42 24.21 1.55
CA PHE A 429 22.36 24.91 0.67
C PHE A 429 22.40 26.41 0.95
N ARG A 430 21.23 27.05 1.03
CA ARG A 430 21.15 28.50 1.33
C ARG A 430 21.71 28.83 2.71
N LYS A 431 21.46 28.01 3.73
CA LYS A 431 21.95 28.20 5.10
C LYS A 431 23.45 28.05 5.19
N MET A 432 24.03 27.18 4.41
CA MET A 432 25.47 26.90 4.39
C MET A 432 26.23 27.79 3.43
N ASN A 433 25.57 28.59 2.60
CA ASN A 433 26.15 29.33 1.48
C ASN A 433 26.95 28.45 0.51
N CYS A 434 26.49 27.18 0.33
CA CYS A 434 26.94 26.34 -0.76
C CYS A 434 26.19 26.73 -2.02
#